data_ac29bdf407a62c5ab72acf57c198ea1c
#
_entry.id   ac29bdf407a62c5ab72acf57c198ea1c
#
_cell.length_a   1.000
_cell.length_b   1.000
_cell.length_c   1.000
_cell.angle_alpha   90.00
_cell.angle_beta   90.00
_cell.angle_gamma   90.00
#
_symmetry.space_group_name_H-M   'P 1'
#
loop_
_entity.id
_entity.type
_entity.pdbx_description
1 polymer ?
#
loop_
_entity_poly.entity_id
_entity_poly.type
_entity_poly.pdbx_seq_one_letter_code
_entity_poly.pdbx_strand_id
1 'polypeptide(L)'
;MSNLQGTHVVASMVVFEDGLARKSEYRRFSVRGAGGKGDVASVHEVITRRFRRYLEERETTGELDVLGDPAGGGEPEFQQRKFAYPPNLVVIDGGPAQVAAAVSALEGLGIDDIAVCGLAKRLEEVWLPGEDAPVILPRSSEGLYLLQRVRDEAHRFAITYHRAKRSKALAVSELDSVPGLGPARRATLLRHFGSVRRIAAATPAELAGLPGIGPQLAGAVLAALRPERGNAEATDKGMS
;
A
#
# COMPACT_ATOMS: atom_id res chain seq x y z
N MET A 1 -9.01 6.54 1.38
CA MET A 1 -7.74 6.60 2.16
C MET A 1 -7.92 5.89 3.48
N SER A 2 -6.88 5.26 4.03
CA SER A 2 -6.97 4.46 5.26
C SER A 2 -6.04 5.02 6.33
N ASN A 3 -6.59 5.34 7.51
CA ASN A 3 -5.87 5.89 8.66
C ASN A 3 -5.44 4.78 9.63
N LEU A 4 -4.16 4.75 10.01
CA LEU A 4 -3.65 3.98 11.15
C LEU A 4 -3.43 4.96 12.31
N GLN A 5 -4.31 4.87 13.32
CA GLN A 5 -4.16 5.56 14.63
C GLN A 5 -3.08 6.66 14.66
N GLY A 6 -3.44 7.86 14.23
CA GLY A 6 -2.81 9.13 14.63
C GLY A 6 -1.53 9.57 13.91
N THR A 7 -0.71 8.73 13.29
CA THR A 7 0.62 9.19 12.87
C THR A 7 1.04 8.88 11.43
N HIS A 8 0.42 7.93 10.74
CA HIS A 8 0.79 7.60 9.36
C HIS A 8 -0.42 7.32 8.48
N VAL A 9 -0.83 8.33 7.73
CA VAL A 9 -1.83 8.16 6.65
C VAL A 9 -1.14 7.54 5.44
N VAL A 10 -1.71 6.47 4.91
CA VAL A 10 -1.24 5.84 3.68
C VAL A 10 -2.36 5.87 2.66
N ALA A 11 -2.09 6.45 1.51
CA ALA A 11 -2.95 6.34 0.36
C ALA A 11 -2.54 5.14 -0.49
N SER A 12 -3.52 4.43 -1.04
CA SER A 12 -3.33 3.35 -1.99
C SER A 12 -3.84 3.78 -3.37
N MET A 13 -3.11 3.41 -4.39
CA MET A 13 -3.48 3.60 -5.79
C MET A 13 -3.47 2.24 -6.47
N VAL A 14 -4.54 1.95 -7.19
CA VAL A 14 -4.67 0.80 -8.06
C VAL A 14 -4.82 1.27 -9.51
N VAL A 15 -4.48 0.40 -10.44
CA VAL A 15 -4.59 0.67 -11.87
C VAL A 15 -5.42 -0.43 -12.51
N PHE A 16 -6.34 -0.03 -13.38
CA PHE A 16 -7.12 -0.91 -14.23
C PHE A 16 -6.88 -0.52 -15.69
N GLU A 17 -6.76 -1.49 -16.54
CA GLU A 17 -6.63 -1.37 -17.98
C GLU A 17 -7.54 -2.40 -18.62
N ASP A 18 -8.34 -1.98 -19.58
CA ASP A 18 -9.36 -2.82 -20.22
C ASP A 18 -10.29 -3.55 -19.23
N GLY A 19 -10.65 -2.85 -18.15
CA GLY A 19 -11.48 -3.40 -17.08
C GLY A 19 -10.78 -4.41 -16.16
N LEU A 20 -9.48 -4.67 -16.34
CA LEU A 20 -8.69 -5.62 -15.56
C LEU A 20 -7.67 -4.93 -14.65
N ALA A 21 -7.45 -5.53 -13.48
CA ALA A 21 -6.53 -5.03 -12.48
C ALA A 21 -5.06 -5.23 -12.88
N ARG A 22 -4.29 -4.15 -13.06
CA ARG A 22 -2.85 -4.15 -13.33
C ARG A 22 -2.06 -4.06 -12.03
N LYS A 23 -1.89 -5.16 -11.34
CA LYS A 23 -1.28 -5.20 -10.00
C LYS A 23 0.19 -4.73 -9.97
N SER A 24 0.94 -4.84 -11.05
CA SER A 24 2.31 -4.33 -11.19
C SER A 24 2.37 -2.80 -11.01
N GLU A 25 1.29 -2.10 -11.37
CA GLU A 25 1.17 -0.64 -11.33
C GLU A 25 0.61 -0.10 -10.00
N TYR A 26 0.29 -0.97 -9.05
CA TYR A 26 -0.22 -0.55 -7.75
C TYR A 26 0.84 0.17 -6.94
N ARG A 27 0.46 1.29 -6.32
CA ARG A 27 1.38 2.10 -5.49
C ARG A 27 0.77 2.46 -4.15
N ARG A 28 1.66 2.70 -3.20
CA ARG A 28 1.33 3.22 -1.88
C ARG A 28 2.09 4.50 -1.63
N PHE A 29 1.39 5.48 -1.10
CA PHE A 29 1.95 6.78 -0.78
C PHE A 29 1.84 7.01 0.73
N SER A 30 2.98 7.17 1.39
CA SER A 30 2.99 7.71 2.75
C SER A 30 2.72 9.20 2.66
N VAL A 31 1.62 9.66 3.26
CA VAL A 31 1.23 11.07 3.27
C VAL A 31 2.04 11.79 4.35
N ARG A 32 2.71 12.85 3.98
CA ARG A 32 3.54 13.65 4.88
C ARG A 32 2.67 14.73 5.54
N GLY A 33 2.73 14.86 6.84
CA GLY A 33 2.02 15.93 7.57
C GLY A 33 0.54 15.66 7.81
N ALA A 34 0.11 14.42 7.82
CA ALA A 34 -1.27 13.99 8.06
C ALA A 34 -1.79 14.26 9.51
N GLY A 35 -0.97 14.82 10.37
CA GLY A 35 -1.39 15.30 11.69
C GLY A 35 -2.32 16.53 11.58
N GLY A 36 -3.60 16.30 11.29
CA GLY A 36 -4.61 17.37 11.24
C GLY A 36 -4.94 17.95 9.85
N LYS A 37 -4.21 17.60 8.78
CA LYS A 37 -4.60 17.96 7.41
C LYS A 37 -5.53 16.88 6.86
N GLY A 38 -6.82 17.15 6.76
CA GLY A 38 -7.87 16.23 6.35
C GLY A 38 -7.60 15.46 5.04
N ASP A 39 -8.50 14.54 4.68
CA ASP A 39 -8.43 13.70 3.48
C ASP A 39 -8.20 14.48 2.17
N VAL A 40 -8.74 15.70 2.08
CA VAL A 40 -8.62 16.62 0.92
C VAL A 40 -7.16 16.97 0.61
N ALA A 41 -6.41 17.43 1.62
CA ALA A 41 -4.99 17.77 1.45
C ALA A 41 -4.13 16.55 1.11
N SER A 42 -4.51 15.38 1.62
CA SER A 42 -3.85 14.12 1.33
C SER A 42 -4.07 13.67 -0.11
N VAL A 43 -5.27 13.86 -0.66
CA VAL A 43 -5.56 13.60 -2.09
C VAL A 43 -4.69 14.50 -2.95
N HIS A 44 -4.69 15.80 -2.69
CA HIS A 44 -3.89 16.77 -3.44
C HIS A 44 -2.39 16.38 -3.44
N GLU A 45 -1.82 16.06 -2.27
CA GLU A 45 -0.42 15.64 -2.16
C GLU A 45 -0.11 14.39 -2.99
N VAL A 46 -0.98 13.37 -2.90
CA VAL A 46 -0.78 12.09 -3.60
C VAL A 46 -0.87 12.26 -5.10
N ILE A 47 -1.88 12.98 -5.60
CA ILE A 47 -2.05 13.26 -7.03
C ILE A 47 -0.87 14.07 -7.55
N THR A 48 -0.47 15.14 -6.87
CA THR A 48 0.71 15.94 -7.24
C THR A 48 1.97 15.08 -7.35
N ARG A 49 2.25 14.24 -6.36
CA ARG A 49 3.45 13.37 -6.36
C ARG A 49 3.41 12.32 -7.47
N ARG A 50 2.24 11.75 -7.75
CA ARG A 50 2.07 10.74 -8.80
C ARG A 50 2.31 11.33 -10.17
N PHE A 51 1.66 12.46 -10.46
CA PHE A 51 1.68 13.05 -11.79
C PHE A 51 2.95 13.88 -12.06
N ARG A 52 3.58 14.46 -11.05
CA ARG A 52 4.93 15.04 -11.21
C ARG A 52 5.91 13.98 -11.70
N ARG A 53 5.89 12.80 -11.10
CA ARG A 53 6.74 11.71 -11.55
C ARG A 53 6.41 11.24 -12.96
N TYR A 54 5.14 11.25 -13.36
CA TYR A 54 4.74 10.96 -14.74
C TYR A 54 5.35 11.98 -15.73
N LEU A 55 5.30 13.26 -15.40
CA LEU A 55 5.89 14.31 -16.24
C LEU A 55 7.42 14.15 -16.35
N GLU A 56 8.12 13.93 -15.24
CA GLU A 56 9.56 13.67 -15.20
C GLU A 56 9.95 12.47 -16.09
N GLU A 57 9.19 11.39 -16.04
CA GLU A 57 9.45 10.20 -16.87
C GLU A 57 9.13 10.44 -18.35
N ARG A 58 8.14 11.27 -18.67
CA ARG A 58 7.78 11.67 -20.04
C ARG A 58 8.85 12.56 -20.66
N GLU A 59 9.37 13.54 -19.92
CA GLU A 59 10.48 14.39 -20.37
C GLU A 59 11.73 13.58 -20.70
N THR A 60 12.10 12.67 -19.80
CA THR A 60 13.27 11.79 -20.00
C THR A 60 13.10 10.86 -21.21
N THR A 61 11.87 10.46 -21.54
CA THR A 61 11.59 9.60 -22.71
C THR A 61 11.62 10.40 -24.01
N GLY A 62 11.07 11.63 -24.01
CA GLY A 62 11.10 12.52 -25.18
C GLY A 62 12.53 12.91 -25.60
N GLU A 63 13.45 13.08 -24.64
CA GLU A 63 14.86 13.32 -24.94
C GLU A 63 15.56 12.10 -25.57
N LEU A 64 15.18 10.87 -25.19
CA LEU A 64 15.75 9.66 -25.75
C LEU A 64 15.24 9.33 -27.18
N ASP A 65 13.98 9.67 -27.47
CA ASP A 65 13.42 9.51 -28.84
C ASP A 65 14.03 10.52 -29.83
N VAL A 66 14.54 11.65 -29.35
CA VAL A 66 15.23 12.65 -30.19
C VAL A 66 16.71 12.28 -30.43
N LEU A 67 17.30 11.44 -29.56
CA LEU A 67 18.70 10.98 -29.67
C LEU A 67 18.83 9.57 -30.27
N GLY A 68 17.75 8.99 -30.80
CA GLY A 68 17.75 7.67 -31.44
C GLY A 68 18.66 7.62 -32.65
N ASP A 69 19.79 6.94 -32.52
CA ASP A 69 20.76 6.66 -33.58
C ASP A 69 20.10 5.84 -34.72
N PRO A 70 20.05 6.32 -35.95
CA PRO A 70 19.41 5.63 -37.07
C PRO A 70 20.18 4.39 -37.56
N ALA A 71 21.24 3.93 -36.88
CA ALA A 71 22.14 2.87 -37.35
C ALA A 71 22.21 1.60 -36.48
N GLY A 72 21.46 1.50 -35.39
CA GLY A 72 21.52 0.36 -34.49
C GLY A 72 20.34 -0.60 -34.64
N GLY A 73 20.47 -1.67 -35.45
CA GLY A 73 19.46 -2.73 -35.65
C GLY A 73 19.34 -3.69 -34.45
N GLY A 74 19.12 -3.20 -33.25
CA GLY A 74 18.73 -3.95 -32.07
C GLY A 74 17.25 -3.68 -31.78
N GLU A 75 16.44 -4.74 -31.59
CA GLU A 75 15.07 -4.58 -31.08
C GLU A 75 15.13 -3.77 -29.78
N PRO A 76 14.38 -2.67 -29.64
CA PRO A 76 14.36 -1.90 -28.39
C PRO A 76 13.77 -2.83 -27.31
N GLU A 77 14.60 -3.20 -26.33
CA GLU A 77 14.11 -3.78 -25.09
C GLU A 77 13.22 -2.72 -24.42
N PHE A 78 11.92 -2.78 -24.68
CA PHE A 78 10.92 -1.98 -24.00
C PHE A 78 10.92 -2.37 -22.52
N GLN A 79 11.83 -1.81 -21.73
CA GLN A 79 11.66 -1.75 -20.29
C GLN A 79 10.39 -0.95 -20.04
N GLN A 80 9.28 -1.67 -19.80
CA GLN A 80 8.01 -1.07 -19.42
C GLN A 80 8.23 -0.15 -18.21
N ARG A 81 8.39 1.15 -18.49
CA ARG A 81 8.56 2.16 -17.45
C ARG A 81 7.25 2.33 -16.70
N LYS A 82 7.29 2.17 -15.39
CA LYS A 82 6.14 1.97 -14.48
C LYS A 82 5.15 3.14 -14.37
N PHE A 83 5.34 4.25 -15.08
CA PHE A 83 4.51 5.44 -14.99
C PHE A 83 4.30 6.14 -16.34
N ALA A 84 4.71 5.53 -17.45
CA ALA A 84 4.76 6.16 -18.77
C ALA A 84 3.39 6.44 -19.42
N TYR A 85 2.30 5.91 -18.87
CA TYR A 85 0.97 6.11 -19.45
C TYR A 85 0.14 7.08 -18.62
N PRO A 86 -0.40 8.15 -19.23
CA PRO A 86 -1.45 8.93 -18.60
C PRO A 86 -2.68 8.04 -18.48
N PRO A 87 -3.36 7.99 -17.32
CA PRO A 87 -4.65 7.36 -17.24
C PRO A 87 -5.67 8.21 -17.97
N ASN A 88 -6.67 7.59 -18.62
CA ASN A 88 -7.80 8.33 -19.18
C ASN A 88 -8.74 8.87 -18.10
N LEU A 89 -8.77 8.19 -16.95
CA LEU A 89 -9.65 8.53 -15.84
C LEU A 89 -8.95 8.30 -14.49
N VAL A 90 -9.06 9.30 -13.62
CA VAL A 90 -8.69 9.20 -12.20
C VAL A 90 -9.96 9.10 -11.37
N VAL A 91 -10.12 7.98 -10.64
CA VAL A 91 -11.23 7.74 -9.73
C VAL A 91 -10.80 8.00 -8.30
N ILE A 92 -11.47 8.94 -7.63
CA ILE A 92 -11.21 9.31 -6.24
C ILE A 92 -12.26 8.63 -5.34
N ASP A 93 -11.81 7.93 -4.30
CA ASP A 93 -12.69 7.39 -3.25
C ASP A 93 -13.09 8.56 -2.32
N GLY A 94 -14.07 9.32 -2.74
CA GLY A 94 -14.52 10.52 -2.04
C GLY A 94 -15.57 11.32 -2.79
N GLY A 95 -16.03 12.40 -2.17
CA GLY A 95 -17.03 13.32 -2.71
C GLY A 95 -16.41 14.58 -3.35
N PRO A 96 -17.21 15.65 -3.53
CA PRO A 96 -16.83 16.82 -4.33
C PRO A 96 -15.54 17.52 -3.82
N ALA A 97 -15.32 17.60 -2.51
CA ALA A 97 -14.12 18.25 -1.97
C ALA A 97 -12.83 17.51 -2.35
N GLN A 98 -12.85 16.17 -2.36
CA GLN A 98 -11.71 15.35 -2.76
C GLN A 98 -11.49 15.40 -4.28
N VAL A 99 -12.56 15.46 -5.06
CA VAL A 99 -12.52 15.66 -6.53
C VAL A 99 -11.87 17.00 -6.86
N ALA A 100 -12.34 18.09 -6.24
CA ALA A 100 -11.75 19.41 -6.42
C ALA A 100 -10.25 19.46 -6.07
N ALA A 101 -9.85 18.79 -5.01
CA ALA A 101 -8.43 18.70 -4.64
C ALA A 101 -7.59 17.92 -5.68
N ALA A 102 -8.14 16.87 -6.29
CA ALA A 102 -7.47 16.13 -7.35
C ALA A 102 -7.33 16.97 -8.62
N VAL A 103 -8.38 17.67 -9.02
CA VAL A 103 -8.36 18.59 -10.17
C VAL A 103 -7.35 19.70 -9.96
N SER A 104 -7.41 20.39 -8.82
CA SER A 104 -6.44 21.45 -8.48
C SER A 104 -4.98 20.96 -8.50
N ALA A 105 -4.74 19.72 -8.11
CA ALA A 105 -3.40 19.13 -8.17
C ALA A 105 -2.93 18.88 -9.62
N LEU A 106 -3.82 18.48 -10.53
CA LEU A 106 -3.53 18.28 -11.95
C LEU A 106 -3.32 19.61 -12.67
N GLU A 107 -4.22 20.59 -12.44
CA GLU A 107 -4.10 21.96 -12.97
C GLU A 107 -2.79 22.62 -12.56
N GLY A 108 -2.39 22.45 -11.29
CA GLY A 108 -1.10 22.96 -10.79
C GLY A 108 0.13 22.31 -11.44
N LEU A 109 -0.05 21.23 -12.18
CA LEU A 109 0.97 20.55 -12.99
C LEU A 109 0.81 20.80 -14.50
N GLY A 110 -0.19 21.60 -14.92
CA GLY A 110 -0.49 21.83 -16.32
C GLY A 110 -1.08 20.63 -17.04
N ILE A 111 -1.78 19.75 -16.33
CA ILE A 111 -2.44 18.54 -16.86
C ILE A 111 -3.94 18.79 -16.92
N ASP A 112 -4.50 18.87 -18.12
CA ASP A 112 -5.90 19.15 -18.42
C ASP A 112 -6.59 18.05 -19.24
N ASP A 113 -5.85 17.07 -19.71
CA ASP A 113 -6.30 15.99 -20.59
C ASP A 113 -6.73 14.71 -19.83
N ILE A 114 -6.75 14.74 -18.50
CA ILE A 114 -7.13 13.59 -17.67
C ILE A 114 -8.47 13.82 -16.98
N ALA A 115 -9.46 12.99 -17.29
CA ALA A 115 -10.74 13.04 -16.62
C ALA A 115 -10.63 12.64 -15.14
N VAL A 116 -11.42 13.30 -14.28
CA VAL A 116 -11.49 12.99 -12.84
C VAL A 116 -12.93 12.75 -12.43
N CYS A 117 -13.17 11.73 -11.61
CA CYS A 117 -14.44 11.58 -10.91
C CYS A 117 -14.23 11.10 -9.48
N GLY A 118 -15.22 11.34 -8.63
CA GLY A 118 -15.30 10.80 -7.29
C GLY A 118 -16.37 9.71 -7.20
N LEU A 119 -16.15 8.71 -6.36
CA LEU A 119 -17.18 7.74 -5.99
C LEU A 119 -17.41 7.82 -4.48
N ALA A 120 -18.54 8.40 -4.07
CA ALA A 120 -18.88 8.54 -2.66
C ALA A 120 -19.50 7.24 -2.10
N LYS A 121 -19.10 6.86 -0.90
CA LYS A 121 -19.44 5.55 -0.29
C LYS A 121 -20.93 5.36 -0.01
N ARG A 122 -21.63 6.42 0.36
CA ARG A 122 -22.94 6.28 1.05
C ARG A 122 -24.07 5.90 0.13
N LEU A 123 -24.05 6.39 -1.13
CA LEU A 123 -25.10 6.15 -2.14
C LEU A 123 -24.52 5.77 -3.50
N GLU A 124 -23.20 5.49 -3.54
CA GLU A 124 -22.48 5.20 -4.79
C GLU A 124 -22.61 6.32 -5.82
N GLU A 125 -22.69 7.55 -5.31
CA GLU A 125 -22.78 8.78 -6.09
C GLU A 125 -21.49 9.05 -6.83
N VAL A 126 -21.59 9.29 -8.13
CA VAL A 126 -20.46 9.70 -8.96
C VAL A 126 -20.42 11.22 -9.03
N TRP A 127 -19.35 11.81 -8.49
CA TRP A 127 -19.12 13.25 -8.48
C TRP A 127 -18.19 13.65 -9.61
N LEU A 128 -18.62 14.60 -10.43
CA LEU A 128 -17.80 15.21 -11.48
C LEU A 128 -17.25 16.57 -11.03
N PRO A 129 -16.13 17.03 -11.63
CA PRO A 129 -15.59 18.35 -11.31
C PRO A 129 -16.57 19.48 -11.65
N GLY A 130 -16.74 20.42 -10.72
CA GLY A 130 -17.56 21.62 -10.94
C GLY A 130 -19.08 21.39 -10.88
N GLU A 131 -19.54 20.17 -10.64
CA GLU A 131 -20.97 19.87 -10.56
C GLU A 131 -21.48 19.99 -9.10
N ASP A 132 -22.64 20.61 -8.95
CA ASP A 132 -23.31 20.79 -7.65
C ASP A 132 -24.11 19.56 -7.22
N ALA A 133 -24.36 18.63 -8.13
CA ALA A 133 -25.13 17.40 -7.89
C ALA A 133 -24.40 16.18 -8.45
N PRO A 134 -24.53 15.03 -7.79
CA PRO A 134 -23.91 13.79 -8.26
C PRO A 134 -24.66 13.19 -9.43
N VAL A 135 -23.94 12.47 -10.27
CA VAL A 135 -24.54 11.57 -11.26
C VAL A 135 -24.89 10.25 -10.56
N ILE A 136 -26.16 9.88 -10.62
CA ILE A 136 -26.67 8.62 -10.09
C ILE A 136 -26.76 7.62 -11.25
N LEU A 137 -25.85 6.66 -11.26
CA LEU A 137 -25.86 5.59 -12.25
C LEU A 137 -26.85 4.49 -11.84
N PRO A 138 -27.57 3.88 -12.79
CA PRO A 138 -28.40 2.71 -12.51
C PRO A 138 -27.59 1.58 -11.90
N ARG A 139 -28.15 0.84 -10.96
CA ARG A 139 -27.46 -0.30 -10.32
C ARG A 139 -27.06 -1.42 -11.29
N SER A 140 -27.70 -1.50 -12.43
CA SER A 140 -27.37 -2.41 -13.54
C SER A 140 -26.31 -1.85 -14.50
N SER A 141 -25.74 -0.67 -14.23
CA SER A 141 -24.73 -0.05 -15.09
C SER A 141 -23.39 -0.77 -14.97
N GLU A 142 -22.85 -1.24 -16.07
CA GLU A 142 -21.49 -1.82 -16.15
C GLU A 142 -20.43 -0.79 -15.73
N GLY A 143 -20.64 0.50 -16.03
CA GLY A 143 -19.78 1.59 -15.59
C GLY A 143 -19.74 1.71 -14.07
N LEU A 144 -20.91 1.67 -13.41
CA LEU A 144 -20.98 1.66 -11.94
C LEU A 144 -20.27 0.43 -11.36
N TYR A 145 -20.51 -0.74 -11.92
CA TYR A 145 -19.87 -1.97 -11.49
C TYR A 145 -18.36 -1.90 -11.60
N LEU A 146 -17.82 -1.32 -12.68
CA LEU A 146 -16.37 -1.11 -12.85
C LEU A 146 -15.82 -0.14 -11.79
N LEU A 147 -16.48 0.99 -11.54
CA LEU A 147 -16.08 1.94 -10.51
C LEU A 147 -16.06 1.32 -9.11
N GLN A 148 -17.06 0.52 -8.77
CA GLN A 148 -17.11 -0.25 -7.52
C GLN A 148 -15.93 -1.22 -7.41
N ARG A 149 -15.63 -1.98 -8.47
CA ARG A 149 -14.48 -2.90 -8.50
C ARG A 149 -13.16 -2.17 -8.29
N VAL A 150 -12.97 -1.00 -8.91
CA VAL A 150 -11.76 -0.17 -8.73
C VAL A 150 -11.64 0.27 -7.26
N ARG A 151 -12.74 0.78 -6.68
CA ARG A 151 -12.79 1.20 -5.27
C ARG A 151 -12.50 0.04 -4.32
N ASP A 152 -13.16 -1.08 -4.50
CA ASP A 152 -13.02 -2.25 -3.62
C ASP A 152 -11.62 -2.84 -3.69
N GLU A 153 -11.01 -2.84 -4.86
CA GLU A 153 -9.62 -3.27 -5.03
C GLU A 153 -8.63 -2.30 -4.34
N ALA A 154 -8.87 -0.98 -4.43
CA ALA A 154 -8.08 0.01 -3.71
C ALA A 154 -8.18 -0.18 -2.19
N HIS A 155 -9.39 -0.44 -1.68
CA HIS A 155 -9.63 -0.77 -0.28
C HIS A 155 -8.93 -2.08 0.12
N ARG A 156 -9.08 -3.14 -0.65
CA ARG A 156 -8.43 -4.43 -0.41
C ARG A 156 -6.91 -4.29 -0.35
N PHE A 157 -6.34 -3.51 -1.27
CA PHE A 157 -4.89 -3.26 -1.31
C PHE A 157 -4.41 -2.46 -0.10
N ALA A 158 -5.18 -1.45 0.34
CA ALA A 158 -4.90 -0.70 1.55
C ALA A 158 -4.93 -1.57 2.81
N ILE A 159 -5.99 -2.37 2.98
CA ILE A 159 -6.16 -3.27 4.15
C ILE A 159 -5.02 -4.28 4.24
N THR A 160 -4.61 -4.87 3.12
CA THR A 160 -3.48 -5.83 3.09
C THR A 160 -2.19 -5.20 3.63
N TYR A 161 -1.92 -3.96 3.28
CA TYR A 161 -0.76 -3.24 3.80
C TYR A 161 -0.86 -2.97 5.30
N HIS A 162 -2.03 -2.52 5.77
CA HIS A 162 -2.25 -2.25 7.18
C HIS A 162 -2.09 -3.51 8.02
N ARG A 163 -2.59 -4.65 7.55
CA ARG A 163 -2.40 -5.95 8.20
C ARG A 163 -0.92 -6.32 8.26
N ALA A 164 -0.18 -6.22 7.16
CA ALA A 164 1.24 -6.53 7.12
C ALA A 164 2.07 -5.61 8.04
N LYS A 165 1.77 -4.28 8.04
CA LYS A 165 2.45 -3.32 8.91
C LYS A 165 2.14 -3.58 10.38
N ARG A 166 0.88 -3.89 10.73
CA ARG A 166 0.45 -4.21 12.08
C ARG A 166 1.10 -5.51 12.57
N SER A 167 1.12 -6.57 11.75
CA SER A 167 1.82 -7.82 12.07
C SER A 167 3.30 -7.59 12.28
N LYS A 168 3.94 -6.74 11.48
CA LYS A 168 5.35 -6.39 11.65
C LYS A 168 5.61 -5.60 12.93
N ALA A 169 4.73 -4.66 13.28
CA ALA A 169 4.85 -3.88 14.52
C ALA A 169 4.62 -4.74 15.78
N LEU A 170 3.62 -5.61 15.78
CA LEU A 170 3.38 -6.59 16.86
C LEU A 170 4.59 -7.53 17.00
N ALA A 171 5.08 -8.03 15.90
CA ALA A 171 6.23 -8.89 15.83
C ALA A 171 7.52 -8.25 16.40
N VAL A 172 7.72 -6.95 16.14
CA VAL A 172 8.83 -6.19 16.73
C VAL A 172 8.62 -6.03 18.22
N SER A 173 7.38 -5.74 18.66
CA SER A 173 7.04 -5.59 20.09
C SER A 173 7.24 -6.90 20.88
N GLU A 174 6.88 -8.06 20.32
CA GLU A 174 7.12 -9.37 20.96
C GLU A 174 8.61 -9.65 21.13
N LEU A 175 9.43 -9.33 20.13
CA LEU A 175 10.88 -9.46 20.21
C LEU A 175 11.52 -8.41 21.14
N ASP A 176 10.88 -7.23 21.32
CA ASP A 176 11.35 -6.19 22.22
C ASP A 176 11.28 -6.62 23.69
N SER A 177 10.37 -7.52 24.03
CA SER A 177 10.21 -8.03 25.39
C SER A 177 11.27 -9.07 25.78
N VAL A 178 12.10 -9.56 24.84
CA VAL A 178 13.10 -10.58 25.10
C VAL A 178 14.36 -9.98 25.72
N PRO A 179 14.70 -10.30 26.99
CA PRO A 179 15.91 -9.80 27.62
C PRO A 179 17.16 -10.18 26.83
N GLY A 180 18.05 -9.22 26.60
CA GLY A 180 19.30 -9.44 25.86
C GLY A 180 19.17 -9.43 24.34
N LEU A 181 17.97 -9.30 23.77
CA LEU A 181 17.76 -9.17 22.34
C LEU A 181 17.73 -7.69 21.91
N GLY A 182 18.90 -7.09 21.81
CA GLY A 182 19.04 -5.70 21.36
C GLY A 182 18.68 -5.50 19.88
N PRO A 183 18.58 -4.22 19.43
CA PRO A 183 18.14 -3.88 18.06
C PRO A 183 18.94 -4.57 16.94
N ALA A 184 20.26 -4.69 17.09
CA ALA A 184 21.12 -5.31 16.09
C ALA A 184 20.83 -6.82 15.92
N ARG A 185 20.68 -7.57 17.03
CA ARG A 185 20.37 -9.00 17.01
C ARG A 185 18.98 -9.27 16.46
N ARG A 186 18.00 -8.43 16.81
CA ARG A 186 16.65 -8.46 16.24
C ARG A 186 16.66 -8.25 14.74
N ALA A 187 17.42 -7.25 14.26
CA ALA A 187 17.56 -7.01 12.83
C ALA A 187 18.18 -8.22 12.10
N THR A 188 19.14 -8.90 12.73
CA THR A 188 19.75 -10.13 12.21
C THR A 188 18.73 -11.26 12.09
N LEU A 189 17.92 -11.51 13.13
CA LEU A 189 16.85 -12.51 13.11
C LEU A 189 15.83 -12.21 12.01
N LEU A 190 15.32 -10.98 11.94
CA LEU A 190 14.31 -10.58 10.95
C LEU A 190 14.86 -10.62 9.52
N ARG A 191 16.14 -10.33 9.33
CA ARG A 191 16.79 -10.42 8.01
C ARG A 191 16.93 -11.87 7.54
N HIS A 192 17.31 -12.76 8.45
CA HIS A 192 17.54 -14.17 8.13
C HIS A 192 16.23 -14.94 7.91
N PHE A 193 15.29 -14.82 8.85
CA PHE A 193 14.02 -15.57 8.80
C PHE A 193 12.87 -14.84 8.06
N GLY A 194 13.00 -13.54 7.82
CA GLY A 194 12.02 -12.72 7.10
C GLY A 194 10.75 -12.38 7.90
N SER A 195 10.38 -13.17 8.91
CA SER A 195 9.20 -12.91 9.75
C SER A 195 9.31 -13.56 11.12
N VAL A 196 8.62 -12.99 12.13
CA VAL A 196 8.54 -13.56 13.48
C VAL A 196 7.89 -14.92 13.50
N ARG A 197 6.90 -15.16 12.64
CA ARG A 197 6.28 -16.48 12.50
C ARG A 197 7.32 -17.56 12.09
N ARG A 198 8.24 -17.22 11.19
CA ARG A 198 9.33 -18.13 10.81
C ARG A 198 10.35 -18.29 11.93
N ILE A 199 10.66 -17.22 12.67
CA ILE A 199 11.51 -17.29 13.88
C ILE A 199 10.86 -18.23 14.91
N ALA A 200 9.58 -18.09 15.19
CA ALA A 200 8.86 -18.97 16.10
C ALA A 200 8.80 -20.44 15.65
N ALA A 201 8.82 -20.70 14.34
CA ALA A 201 8.85 -22.04 13.77
C ALA A 201 10.23 -22.67 13.68
N ALA A 202 11.30 -21.89 13.83
CA ALA A 202 12.69 -22.35 13.72
C ALA A 202 13.12 -23.14 14.96
N THR A 203 14.17 -23.92 14.81
CA THR A 203 14.78 -24.68 15.92
C THR A 203 15.74 -23.81 16.74
N PRO A 204 15.99 -24.13 18.02
CA PRO A 204 16.99 -23.43 18.82
C PRO A 204 18.38 -23.41 18.17
N ALA A 205 18.74 -24.48 17.47
CA ALA A 205 20.04 -24.62 16.78
C ALA A 205 20.17 -23.64 15.61
N GLU A 206 19.11 -23.48 14.81
CA GLU A 206 19.09 -22.51 13.70
C GLU A 206 19.22 -21.07 14.19
N LEU A 207 18.57 -20.71 15.30
CA LEU A 207 18.74 -19.38 15.89
C LEU A 207 20.15 -19.17 16.45
N ALA A 208 20.68 -20.17 17.18
CA ALA A 208 21.99 -20.09 17.79
C ALA A 208 23.14 -20.07 16.76
N GLY A 209 22.91 -20.51 15.54
CA GLY A 209 23.86 -20.42 14.43
C GLY A 209 24.05 -19.00 13.89
N LEU A 210 23.24 -18.04 14.31
CA LEU A 210 23.36 -16.66 13.83
C LEU A 210 24.37 -15.85 14.67
N PRO A 211 25.13 -14.92 14.05
CA PRO A 211 26.07 -14.08 14.72
C PRO A 211 25.45 -13.31 15.89
N GLY A 212 26.02 -13.47 17.08
CA GLY A 212 25.60 -12.78 18.30
C GLY A 212 24.38 -13.37 19.00
N ILE A 213 23.86 -14.53 18.57
CA ILE A 213 22.76 -15.25 19.22
C ILE A 213 23.27 -16.56 19.78
N GLY A 214 23.47 -16.59 21.08
CA GLY A 214 23.86 -17.82 21.78
C GLY A 214 22.67 -18.72 22.12
N PRO A 215 22.89 -19.98 22.55
CA PRO A 215 21.84 -20.94 22.86
C PRO A 215 20.81 -20.45 23.89
N GLN A 216 21.25 -19.72 24.92
CA GLN A 216 20.37 -19.15 25.94
C GLN A 216 19.43 -18.09 25.35
N LEU A 217 19.94 -17.19 24.50
CA LEU A 217 19.16 -16.17 23.85
C LEU A 217 18.19 -16.77 22.81
N ALA A 218 18.62 -17.80 22.08
CA ALA A 218 17.79 -18.56 21.17
C ALA A 218 16.59 -19.19 21.91
N GLY A 219 16.82 -19.81 23.06
CA GLY A 219 15.77 -20.35 23.92
C GLY A 219 14.80 -19.28 24.43
N ALA A 220 15.31 -18.14 24.90
CA ALA A 220 14.49 -17.03 25.38
C ALA A 220 13.62 -16.41 24.26
N VAL A 221 14.15 -16.28 23.04
CA VAL A 221 13.41 -15.82 21.87
C VAL A 221 12.25 -16.78 21.54
N LEU A 222 12.51 -18.08 21.51
CA LEU A 222 11.48 -19.08 21.20
C LEU A 222 10.42 -19.17 22.30
N ALA A 223 10.81 -19.07 23.56
CA ALA A 223 9.87 -19.04 24.70
C ALA A 223 8.94 -17.82 24.62
N ALA A 224 9.47 -16.64 24.29
CA ALA A 224 8.66 -15.43 24.15
C ALA A 224 7.68 -15.49 22.95
N LEU A 225 8.08 -16.14 21.84
CA LEU A 225 7.27 -16.24 20.63
C LEU A 225 6.33 -17.45 20.59
N ARG A 226 6.51 -18.40 21.47
CA ARG A 226 5.65 -19.57 21.67
C ARG A 226 5.04 -19.50 23.07
N PRO A 227 4.12 -18.55 23.35
CA PRO A 227 3.40 -18.60 24.63
C PRO A 227 2.77 -19.97 24.75
N GLU A 228 3.06 -20.64 25.86
CA GLU A 228 2.63 -22.01 26.13
C GLU A 228 1.14 -22.18 25.79
N ARG A 229 0.84 -23.13 24.91
CA ARG A 229 -0.47 -23.81 24.91
C ARG A 229 -0.51 -24.65 26.18
N GLY A 230 -0.48 -23.94 27.30
CA GLY A 230 -0.50 -24.48 28.63
C GLY A 230 -1.90 -24.55 29.18
N ASN A 231 -2.35 -25.72 29.46
CA ASN A 231 -3.44 -26.09 30.38
C ASN A 231 -4.88 -25.88 29.92
N ALA A 232 -5.30 -26.61 28.90
CA ALA A 232 -6.72 -26.96 28.75
C ALA A 232 -6.98 -28.47 28.76
N GLU A 233 -6.12 -29.28 29.39
CA GLU A 233 -6.36 -30.72 29.61
C GLU A 233 -5.95 -31.17 31.02
N ALA A 234 -6.56 -30.64 32.04
CA ALA A 234 -6.46 -31.24 33.39
C ALA A 234 -7.63 -30.83 34.31
N THR A 235 -8.88 -30.96 33.86
CA THR A 235 -10.02 -30.97 34.77
C THR A 235 -11.22 -31.75 34.15
N ASP A 236 -10.95 -33.01 33.79
CA ASP A 236 -12.06 -33.97 33.69
C ASP A 236 -11.58 -35.35 34.08
N LYS A 237 -11.30 -35.52 35.39
CA LYS A 237 -11.30 -36.82 36.07
C LYS A 237 -11.58 -36.61 37.55
N GLY A 238 -12.80 -36.80 37.92
CA GLY A 238 -13.15 -37.03 39.32
C GLY A 238 -14.46 -36.46 39.75
N MET A 239 -15.57 -37.11 39.37
CA MET A 239 -16.66 -37.41 40.31
C MET A 239 -17.55 -38.50 39.71
N SER A 240 -17.31 -39.70 40.22
CA SER A 240 -18.31 -40.77 40.24
C SER A 240 -19.43 -40.44 41.23
#